data_e8be931f535365e0a55c1e037e783aab
#
_entry.id   e8be931f535365e0a55c1e037e783aab
#
_cell.length_a   1.000
_cell.length_b   1.000
_cell.length_c   1.000
_cell.angle_alpha   90.00
_cell.angle_beta   90.00
_cell.angle_gamma   90.00
#
_symmetry.space_group_name_H-M   'P 1'
#
loop_
_entity.id
_entity.type
_entity.pdbx_description
1 polymer ?
#
loop_
_entity_poly.entity_id
_entity_poly.type
_entity_poly.pdbx_seq_one_letter_code
_entity_poly.pdbx_strand_id
1 'polypeptide(L)'
;KYSTVTINHNGKVVTYIKGAPERIIARCQTYLDENGAVKPLTERNFLMTYMDEQAGRSMRLLGVAKCDGDMADGDSLTLVCVLAIRDNVRKEAVDAIREVQEAGIQVVMVTGDRKETAVAIAKEAGLLKHNTDVALTSAELAELSDDELKRVLPNLRVVSRALPTDKSRLVRCAQELNLVVGMTGDGVNDSPALKKADVGFAMGSGTEVAKEAGDITILDDNFLSIEKAILYGRTMFKSIRKFLIFQLTVNVAAVLTCFLAPLFGENEILTVIQLLVVNLAMDTLAAIAFGSEPALMEYMKEKPIARDASIVTGKMMSQVVVSGLYITAMCLCIRFVPALQHLLGAWSTGVLDTTLLNSAVFATFMMAISFNGFNARTEHTNPFEHLERNK
;
A
#
# COMPACT_ATOMS: atom_id res chain seq x y z
N LYS A 1 7.21 -24.38 -29.38
CA LYS A 1 6.38 -23.42 -30.14
C LYS A 1 7.31 -22.53 -30.95
N TYR A 2 7.03 -22.31 -32.21
CA TYR A 2 7.66 -21.31 -33.08
C TYR A 2 6.58 -20.61 -33.90
N SER A 3 6.90 -19.44 -34.44
CA SER A 3 6.03 -18.68 -35.36
C SER A 3 6.79 -18.48 -36.66
N THR A 4 6.11 -18.58 -37.78
CA THR A 4 6.65 -18.41 -39.13
C THR A 4 5.94 -17.29 -39.86
N VAL A 5 6.70 -16.58 -40.69
CA VAL A 5 6.18 -15.56 -41.62
C VAL A 5 6.87 -15.75 -42.95
N THR A 6 6.09 -16.01 -44.00
CA THR A 6 6.57 -16.11 -45.36
C THR A 6 6.34 -14.80 -46.09
N ILE A 7 7.40 -14.26 -46.70
CA ILE A 7 7.36 -13.01 -47.45
C ILE A 7 7.89 -13.24 -48.87
N ASN A 8 7.30 -12.54 -49.82
CA ASN A 8 7.86 -12.46 -51.19
C ASN A 8 8.60 -11.12 -51.34
N HIS A 9 9.91 -11.19 -51.46
CA HIS A 9 10.76 -10.04 -51.66
C HIS A 9 11.45 -10.12 -52.99
N ASN A 10 11.12 -9.22 -53.93
CA ASN A 10 11.70 -9.17 -55.28
C ASN A 10 11.60 -10.50 -56.06
N GLY A 11 10.45 -11.21 -55.95
CA GLY A 11 10.22 -12.49 -56.63
C GLY A 11 10.85 -13.71 -55.94
N LYS A 12 11.55 -13.53 -54.81
CA LYS A 12 12.04 -14.63 -53.97
C LYS A 12 11.15 -14.79 -52.77
N VAL A 13 10.66 -16.00 -52.57
CA VAL A 13 9.92 -16.38 -51.36
C VAL A 13 10.91 -16.75 -50.26
N VAL A 14 10.80 -16.11 -49.12
CA VAL A 14 11.63 -16.39 -47.93
C VAL A 14 10.73 -16.54 -46.73
N THR A 15 10.95 -17.63 -46.00
CA THR A 15 10.23 -17.86 -44.73
C THR A 15 11.13 -17.57 -43.54
N TYR A 16 10.72 -16.66 -42.68
CA TYR A 16 11.36 -16.38 -41.39
C TYR A 16 10.68 -17.14 -40.28
N ILE A 17 11.49 -17.66 -39.37
CA ILE A 17 11.06 -18.50 -38.25
C ILE A 17 11.61 -17.89 -36.98
N LYS A 18 10.75 -17.66 -35.97
CA LYS A 18 11.17 -17.21 -34.64
C LYS A 18 10.66 -18.17 -33.56
N GLY A 19 11.47 -18.39 -32.53
CA GLY A 19 11.09 -19.28 -31.42
C GLY A 19 12.20 -19.50 -30.41
N ALA A 20 12.07 -20.55 -29.60
CA ALA A 20 13.08 -20.92 -28.63
C ALA A 20 14.43 -21.18 -29.34
N PRO A 21 15.50 -20.46 -28.96
CA PRO A 21 16.74 -20.47 -29.71
C PRO A 21 17.36 -21.86 -29.80
N GLU A 22 17.27 -22.68 -28.74
CA GLU A 22 17.79 -24.06 -28.69
C GLU A 22 17.17 -24.93 -29.80
N ARG A 23 15.85 -24.77 -30.03
CA ARG A 23 15.12 -25.51 -31.07
C ARG A 23 15.42 -25.03 -32.47
N ILE A 24 15.65 -23.72 -32.64
CA ILE A 24 15.97 -23.13 -33.93
C ILE A 24 17.39 -23.44 -34.31
N ILE A 25 18.38 -23.25 -33.44
CA ILE A 25 19.78 -23.52 -33.65
C ILE A 25 20.03 -25.03 -33.98
N ALA A 26 19.29 -25.93 -33.32
CA ALA A 26 19.39 -27.36 -33.61
C ALA A 26 19.06 -27.70 -35.07
N ARG A 27 18.20 -26.90 -35.75
CA ARG A 27 17.80 -27.10 -37.15
C ARG A 27 18.65 -26.24 -38.13
N CYS A 28 19.48 -25.30 -37.64
CA CYS A 28 20.33 -24.46 -38.49
C CYS A 28 21.61 -25.19 -38.85
N GLN A 29 21.97 -25.21 -40.12
CA GLN A 29 23.28 -25.70 -40.60
C GLN A 29 24.23 -24.54 -40.92
N THR A 30 23.68 -23.38 -41.22
CA THR A 30 24.39 -22.16 -41.61
C THR A 30 23.93 -20.99 -40.77
N TYR A 31 24.70 -19.91 -40.81
CA TYR A 31 24.33 -18.61 -40.27
C TYR A 31 24.64 -17.46 -41.22
N LEU A 32 23.99 -16.32 -41.05
CA LEU A 32 24.33 -15.07 -41.73
C LEU A 32 25.38 -14.32 -40.91
N ASP A 33 26.48 -13.99 -41.53
CA ASP A 33 27.46 -13.08 -40.94
C ASP A 33 26.98 -11.61 -41.00
N GLU A 34 27.75 -10.71 -40.44
CA GLU A 34 27.48 -9.26 -40.40
C GLU A 34 27.39 -8.60 -41.80
N ASN A 35 27.94 -9.22 -42.82
CA ASN A 35 27.90 -8.75 -44.23
C ASN A 35 26.74 -9.43 -45.01
N GLY A 36 25.94 -10.27 -44.36
CA GLY A 36 24.84 -11.02 -45.00
C GLY A 36 25.29 -12.25 -45.79
N ALA A 37 26.55 -12.67 -45.69
CA ALA A 37 27.04 -13.91 -46.34
C ALA A 37 26.67 -15.14 -45.50
N VAL A 38 26.28 -16.20 -46.20
CA VAL A 38 25.92 -17.49 -45.56
C VAL A 38 27.18 -18.28 -45.26
N LYS A 39 27.41 -18.63 -43.99
CA LYS A 39 28.57 -19.42 -43.53
C LYS A 39 28.11 -20.66 -42.76
N PRO A 40 28.90 -21.76 -42.72
CA PRO A 40 28.58 -22.93 -41.91
C PRO A 40 28.58 -22.62 -40.45
N LEU A 41 27.57 -23.12 -39.71
CA LEU A 41 27.44 -22.93 -38.25
C LEU A 41 28.25 -24.03 -37.52
N THR A 42 29.56 -23.77 -37.34
CA THR A 42 30.50 -24.71 -36.68
C THR A 42 30.62 -24.53 -35.19
N GLU A 43 30.42 -23.32 -34.68
CA GLU A 43 30.65 -22.96 -33.27
C GLU A 43 29.36 -22.99 -32.40
N ARG A 44 28.57 -24.07 -32.55
CA ARG A 44 27.31 -24.23 -31.80
C ARG A 44 27.50 -24.21 -30.29
N ASN A 45 28.55 -24.84 -29.79
CA ASN A 45 28.81 -24.92 -28.35
C ASN A 45 29.11 -23.55 -27.76
N PHE A 46 29.89 -22.70 -28.44
CA PHE A 46 30.15 -21.34 -28.03
C PHE A 46 28.85 -20.52 -27.96
N LEU A 47 28.00 -20.63 -28.97
CA LEU A 47 26.73 -19.94 -29.02
C LEU A 47 25.80 -20.38 -27.88
N MET A 48 25.76 -21.68 -27.58
CA MET A 48 24.97 -22.20 -26.45
C MET A 48 25.49 -21.69 -25.11
N THR A 49 26.79 -21.72 -24.86
CA THR A 49 27.41 -21.17 -23.64
C THR A 49 27.11 -19.67 -23.48
N TYR A 50 27.25 -18.91 -24.58
CA TYR A 50 26.92 -17.47 -24.55
C TYR A 50 25.43 -17.22 -24.22
N MET A 51 24.54 -18.05 -24.80
CA MET A 51 23.11 -17.96 -24.50
C MET A 51 22.80 -18.27 -23.03
N ASP A 52 23.48 -19.27 -22.46
CA ASP A 52 23.33 -19.62 -21.04
C ASP A 52 23.81 -18.48 -20.14
N GLU A 53 24.90 -17.79 -20.49
CA GLU A 53 25.36 -16.59 -19.79
C GLU A 53 24.33 -15.45 -19.87
N GLN A 54 23.76 -15.21 -21.06
CA GLN A 54 22.76 -14.16 -21.23
C GLN A 54 21.45 -14.51 -20.50
N ALA A 55 21.05 -15.78 -20.50
CA ALA A 55 19.92 -16.27 -19.71
C ALA A 55 20.16 -16.09 -18.20
N GLY A 56 21.39 -16.34 -17.73
CA GLY A 56 21.82 -16.08 -16.35
C GLY A 56 21.76 -14.60 -15.96
N ARG A 57 21.82 -13.67 -16.94
CA ARG A 57 21.60 -12.23 -16.77
C ARG A 57 20.14 -11.80 -16.90
N SER A 58 19.19 -12.74 -16.80
CA SER A 58 17.74 -12.50 -16.92
C SER A 58 17.27 -12.02 -18.28
N MET A 59 18.03 -12.32 -19.35
CA MET A 59 17.62 -12.00 -20.70
C MET A 59 16.73 -13.11 -21.26
N ARG A 60 15.59 -12.74 -21.83
CA ARG A 60 14.75 -13.62 -22.62
C ARG A 60 15.35 -13.76 -24.02
N LEU A 61 15.70 -14.99 -24.38
CA LEU A 61 16.33 -15.26 -25.67
C LEU A 61 15.30 -15.70 -26.71
N LEU A 62 15.44 -15.18 -27.93
CA LEU A 62 14.61 -15.51 -29.08
C LEU A 62 15.49 -15.76 -30.28
N GLY A 63 15.46 -16.98 -30.83
CA GLY A 63 16.17 -17.32 -32.06
C GLY A 63 15.34 -16.91 -33.28
N VAL A 64 16.03 -16.41 -34.32
CA VAL A 64 15.46 -16.10 -35.62
C VAL A 64 16.29 -16.79 -36.70
N ALA A 65 15.62 -17.57 -37.56
CA ALA A 65 16.21 -18.22 -38.71
C ALA A 65 15.39 -17.97 -39.97
N LYS A 66 15.96 -18.24 -41.13
CA LYS A 66 15.28 -18.18 -42.42
C LYS A 66 15.52 -19.44 -43.25
N CYS A 67 14.60 -19.71 -44.16
CA CYS A 67 14.80 -20.63 -45.28
C CYS A 67 14.29 -20.03 -46.59
N ASP A 68 14.84 -20.43 -47.72
CA ASP A 68 14.34 -20.02 -49.02
C ASP A 68 13.15 -20.92 -49.40
N GLY A 69 12.05 -20.28 -49.85
CA GLY A 69 10.77 -20.97 -50.11
C GLY A 69 9.84 -21.11 -48.93
N ASP A 70 8.80 -21.92 -49.08
CA ASP A 70 7.90 -22.30 -48.00
C ASP A 70 8.56 -23.36 -47.11
N MET A 71 8.33 -23.24 -45.80
CA MET A 71 8.92 -24.15 -44.83
C MET A 71 8.28 -25.54 -44.91
N ALA A 72 9.10 -26.56 -45.28
CA ALA A 72 8.74 -27.98 -45.13
C ALA A 72 9.40 -28.57 -43.87
N ASP A 73 8.79 -29.64 -43.32
CA ASP A 73 9.38 -30.41 -42.22
C ASP A 73 10.67 -31.10 -42.71
N GLY A 74 11.83 -30.63 -42.23
CA GLY A 74 13.14 -31.18 -42.61
C GLY A 74 14.07 -30.16 -43.30
N ASP A 75 13.59 -28.98 -43.63
CA ASP A 75 14.41 -27.93 -44.26
C ASP A 75 15.59 -27.49 -43.39
N SER A 76 16.74 -27.32 -44.02
CA SER A 76 17.92 -26.76 -43.40
C SER A 76 17.74 -25.25 -43.24
N LEU A 77 17.81 -24.76 -42.01
CA LEU A 77 17.64 -23.36 -41.67
C LEU A 77 18.98 -22.61 -41.63
N THR A 78 18.96 -21.35 -42.03
CA THR A 78 20.05 -20.40 -41.82
C THR A 78 19.72 -19.52 -40.61
N LEU A 79 20.56 -19.57 -39.60
CA LEU A 79 20.43 -18.70 -38.42
C LEU A 79 20.64 -17.24 -38.82
N VAL A 80 19.70 -16.37 -38.49
CA VAL A 80 19.81 -14.92 -38.76
C VAL A 80 20.42 -14.22 -37.55
N CYS A 81 19.81 -14.43 -36.36
CA CYS A 81 20.30 -13.87 -35.12
C CYS A 81 19.67 -14.57 -33.89
N VAL A 82 20.27 -14.33 -32.74
CA VAL A 82 19.66 -14.58 -31.45
C VAL A 82 19.46 -13.24 -30.78
N LEU A 83 18.20 -12.89 -30.48
CA LEU A 83 17.85 -11.67 -29.78
C LEU A 83 17.85 -11.95 -28.27
N ALA A 84 18.59 -11.14 -27.53
CA ALA A 84 18.56 -11.12 -26.08
C ALA A 84 17.71 -9.91 -25.67
N ILE A 85 16.55 -10.16 -25.09
CA ILE A 85 15.56 -9.16 -24.73
C ILE A 85 15.54 -9.08 -23.22
N ARG A 86 15.74 -7.88 -22.67
CA ARG A 86 15.62 -7.61 -21.25
C ARG A 86 14.70 -6.44 -21.02
N ASP A 87 13.77 -6.62 -20.09
CA ASP A 87 13.00 -5.51 -19.53
C ASP A 87 13.67 -5.12 -18.21
N ASN A 88 14.15 -3.91 -18.10
CA ASN A 88 14.85 -3.43 -16.91
C ASN A 88 13.82 -3.08 -15.83
N VAL A 89 14.18 -3.34 -14.56
CA VAL A 89 13.40 -2.85 -13.43
C VAL A 89 13.39 -1.31 -13.45
N ARG A 90 12.22 -0.72 -13.32
CA ARG A 90 12.08 0.74 -13.25
C ARG A 90 12.81 1.26 -12.01
N LYS A 91 13.62 2.31 -12.14
CA LYS A 91 14.38 2.87 -11.00
C LYS A 91 13.46 3.30 -9.87
N GLU A 92 12.34 3.93 -10.21
CA GLU A 92 11.33 4.39 -9.26
C GLU A 92 10.71 3.23 -8.45
N ALA A 93 10.58 2.04 -9.08
CA ALA A 93 10.07 0.86 -8.39
C ALA A 93 11.06 0.33 -7.34
N VAL A 94 12.37 0.41 -7.60
CA VAL A 94 13.42 0.00 -6.65
C VAL A 94 13.37 0.88 -5.39
N ASP A 95 13.28 2.20 -5.58
CA ASP A 95 13.19 3.15 -4.47
C ASP A 95 11.89 2.96 -3.67
N ALA A 96 10.76 2.83 -4.36
CA ALA A 96 9.47 2.60 -3.72
C ALA A 96 9.42 1.26 -2.93
N ILE A 97 9.99 0.18 -3.48
CA ILE A 97 10.12 -1.11 -2.76
C ILE A 97 10.94 -0.94 -1.49
N ARG A 98 12.07 -0.20 -1.56
CA ARG A 98 12.89 0.08 -0.39
C ARG A 98 12.10 0.83 0.68
N GLU A 99 11.39 1.90 0.33
CA GLU A 99 10.58 2.69 1.27
C GLU A 99 9.45 1.87 1.91
N VAL A 100 8.79 1.02 1.12
CA VAL A 100 7.77 0.09 1.64
C VAL A 100 8.37 -0.94 2.61
N GLN A 101 9.59 -1.46 2.32
CA GLN A 101 10.28 -2.38 3.24
C GLN A 101 10.74 -1.66 4.52
N GLU A 102 11.23 -0.42 4.43
CA GLU A 102 11.58 0.42 5.59
C GLU A 102 10.35 0.75 6.45
N ALA A 103 9.18 0.85 5.81
CA ALA A 103 7.89 0.96 6.50
C ALA A 103 7.45 -0.33 7.22
N GLY A 104 8.28 -1.37 7.22
CA GLY A 104 8.03 -2.66 7.88
C GLY A 104 7.07 -3.57 7.12
N ILE A 105 6.82 -3.31 5.83
CA ILE A 105 5.95 -4.11 4.97
C ILE A 105 6.81 -5.06 4.15
N GLN A 106 6.49 -6.34 4.22
CA GLN A 106 7.14 -7.36 3.40
C GLN A 106 6.62 -7.28 1.96
N VAL A 107 7.54 -7.22 0.99
CA VAL A 107 7.21 -7.29 -0.43
C VAL A 107 7.61 -8.66 -0.97
N VAL A 108 6.68 -9.34 -1.62
CA VAL A 108 6.87 -10.67 -2.22
C VAL A 108 6.54 -10.60 -3.70
N MET A 109 7.49 -11.00 -4.54
CA MET A 109 7.29 -11.13 -5.99
C MET A 109 6.68 -12.50 -6.31
N VAL A 110 5.53 -12.50 -6.98
CA VAL A 110 4.85 -13.72 -7.44
C VAL A 110 4.69 -13.65 -8.95
N THR A 111 5.43 -14.47 -9.69
CA THR A 111 5.52 -14.39 -11.15
C THR A 111 5.39 -15.76 -11.82
N GLY A 112 4.91 -15.78 -13.07
CA GLY A 112 4.93 -16.95 -13.94
C GLY A 112 6.30 -17.26 -14.56
N ASP A 113 7.31 -16.40 -14.38
CA ASP A 113 8.64 -16.54 -14.97
C ASP A 113 9.45 -17.71 -14.35
N ARG A 114 10.57 -18.04 -15.00
CA ARG A 114 11.53 -19.03 -14.49
C ARG A 114 12.18 -18.53 -13.21
N LYS A 115 12.61 -19.47 -12.34
CA LYS A 115 13.23 -19.17 -11.04
C LYS A 115 14.48 -18.27 -11.20
N GLU A 116 15.32 -18.58 -12.17
CA GLU A 116 16.57 -17.86 -12.44
C GLU A 116 16.28 -16.40 -12.79
N THR A 117 15.31 -16.16 -13.68
CA THR A 117 14.87 -14.83 -14.11
C THR A 117 14.23 -14.06 -12.94
N ALA A 118 13.32 -14.69 -12.21
CA ALA A 118 12.64 -14.08 -11.07
C ALA A 118 13.62 -13.70 -9.96
N VAL A 119 14.59 -14.58 -9.63
CA VAL A 119 15.63 -14.32 -8.64
C VAL A 119 16.53 -13.16 -9.04
N ALA A 120 16.91 -13.07 -10.32
CA ALA A 120 17.77 -12.01 -10.80
C ALA A 120 17.04 -10.65 -10.77
N ILE A 121 15.78 -10.58 -11.20
CA ILE A 121 14.93 -9.39 -11.11
C ILE A 121 14.72 -9.00 -9.64
N ALA A 122 14.45 -9.95 -8.76
CA ALA A 122 14.25 -9.70 -7.33
C ALA A 122 15.51 -9.17 -6.63
N LYS A 123 16.71 -9.62 -7.04
CA LYS A 123 17.98 -9.05 -6.57
C LYS A 123 18.14 -7.60 -7.04
N GLU A 124 17.88 -7.34 -8.32
CA GLU A 124 17.96 -6.00 -8.90
C GLU A 124 16.94 -5.04 -8.25
N ALA A 125 15.71 -5.52 -7.99
CA ALA A 125 14.67 -4.78 -7.30
C ALA A 125 14.91 -4.60 -5.79
N GLY A 126 15.94 -5.24 -5.22
CA GLY A 126 16.23 -5.16 -3.79
C GLY A 126 15.27 -5.95 -2.90
N LEU A 127 14.66 -7.01 -3.42
CA LEU A 127 13.82 -7.93 -2.64
C LEU A 127 14.63 -9.01 -1.95
N LEU A 128 15.65 -9.56 -2.63
CA LEU A 128 16.56 -10.57 -2.12
C LEU A 128 17.86 -9.89 -1.64
N LYS A 129 18.01 -9.70 -0.34
CA LYS A 129 19.16 -9.01 0.30
C LYS A 129 19.94 -9.88 1.26
N HIS A 130 19.27 -10.85 1.91
CA HIS A 130 19.82 -11.64 2.99
C HIS A 130 19.90 -13.13 2.63
N ASN A 131 20.83 -13.83 3.25
CA ASN A 131 20.95 -15.29 3.07
C ASN A 131 19.75 -16.08 3.60
N THR A 132 18.92 -15.44 4.43
CA THR A 132 17.67 -16.00 4.97
C THR A 132 16.48 -15.80 4.04
N ASP A 133 16.62 -14.96 3.01
CA ASP A 133 15.55 -14.71 2.04
C ASP A 133 15.30 -15.93 1.18
N VAL A 134 14.03 -16.31 1.03
CA VAL A 134 13.60 -17.54 0.37
C VAL A 134 12.97 -17.23 -0.98
N ALA A 135 13.38 -18.00 -1.98
CA ALA A 135 12.78 -18.01 -3.32
C ALA A 135 12.33 -19.45 -3.66
N LEU A 136 11.02 -19.61 -3.91
CA LEU A 136 10.40 -20.90 -4.23
C LEU A 136 9.86 -20.91 -5.65
N THR A 137 9.77 -22.10 -6.23
CA THR A 137 8.92 -22.39 -7.39
C THR A 137 7.53 -22.81 -6.94
N SER A 138 6.54 -22.77 -7.84
CA SER A 138 5.21 -23.34 -7.60
C SER A 138 5.25 -24.80 -7.16
N ALA A 139 6.15 -25.60 -7.74
CA ALA A 139 6.33 -27.02 -7.37
C ALA A 139 6.84 -27.17 -5.93
N GLU A 140 7.92 -26.44 -5.57
CA GLU A 140 8.45 -26.42 -4.20
C GLU A 140 7.41 -25.90 -3.19
N LEU A 141 6.59 -24.91 -3.59
CA LEU A 141 5.50 -24.40 -2.77
C LEU A 141 4.39 -25.43 -2.56
N ALA A 142 4.09 -26.25 -3.58
CA ALA A 142 3.07 -27.29 -3.51
C ALA A 142 3.46 -28.46 -2.59
N GLU A 143 4.76 -28.72 -2.41
CA GLU A 143 5.29 -29.74 -1.50
C GLU A 143 5.14 -29.34 -0.02
N LEU A 144 5.04 -28.05 0.28
CA LEU A 144 4.87 -27.56 1.64
C LEU A 144 3.42 -27.69 2.10
N SER A 145 3.22 -28.18 3.31
CA SER A 145 1.96 -28.04 4.03
C SER A 145 1.67 -26.56 4.36
N ASP A 146 0.43 -26.21 4.71
CA ASP A 146 0.10 -24.84 5.07
C ASP A 146 0.86 -24.37 6.32
N ASP A 147 1.11 -25.26 7.29
CA ASP A 147 1.88 -24.92 8.50
C ASP A 147 3.37 -24.70 8.21
N GLU A 148 3.96 -25.46 7.30
CA GLU A 148 5.33 -25.27 6.84
C GLU A 148 5.44 -23.97 6.04
N LEU A 149 4.48 -23.70 5.16
CA LEU A 149 4.42 -22.44 4.41
C LEU A 149 4.34 -21.24 5.35
N LYS A 150 3.52 -21.27 6.39
CA LYS A 150 3.44 -20.20 7.40
C LYS A 150 4.75 -19.94 8.12
N ARG A 151 5.58 -20.97 8.35
CA ARG A 151 6.91 -20.82 8.95
C ARG A 151 7.91 -20.16 7.99
N VAL A 152 7.81 -20.44 6.69
CA VAL A 152 8.68 -19.89 5.64
C VAL A 152 8.25 -18.49 5.22
N LEU A 153 6.95 -18.16 5.32
CA LEU A 153 6.34 -16.95 4.81
C LEU A 153 7.05 -15.65 5.25
N PRO A 154 7.51 -15.48 6.49
CA PRO A 154 8.23 -14.27 6.91
C PRO A 154 9.51 -13.98 6.10
N ASN A 155 10.17 -15.03 5.60
CA ASN A 155 11.39 -14.93 4.81
C ASN A 155 11.17 -15.07 3.30
N LEU A 156 9.94 -15.36 2.88
CA LEU A 156 9.59 -15.55 1.46
C LEU A 156 9.69 -14.21 0.73
N ARG A 157 10.41 -14.18 -0.39
CA ARG A 157 10.57 -12.98 -1.24
C ARG A 157 10.16 -13.21 -2.67
N VAL A 158 10.25 -14.45 -3.17
CA VAL A 158 9.95 -14.77 -4.56
C VAL A 158 9.20 -16.10 -4.65
N VAL A 159 8.12 -16.09 -5.44
CA VAL A 159 7.48 -17.32 -5.93
C VAL A 159 7.46 -17.27 -7.45
N SER A 160 8.17 -18.21 -8.08
CA SER A 160 8.34 -18.33 -9.52
C SER A 160 7.46 -19.44 -10.08
N ARG A 161 7.14 -19.38 -11.38
CA ARG A 161 6.24 -20.36 -12.04
C ARG A 161 4.87 -20.45 -11.35
N ALA A 162 4.46 -19.38 -10.64
CA ALA A 162 3.27 -19.35 -9.83
C ALA A 162 2.00 -19.62 -10.64
N LEU A 163 1.12 -20.42 -10.05
CA LEU A 163 -0.23 -20.66 -10.52
C LEU A 163 -1.21 -19.68 -9.84
N PRO A 164 -2.39 -19.43 -10.40
CA PRO A 164 -3.43 -18.61 -9.75
C PRO A 164 -3.81 -19.10 -8.34
N THR A 165 -3.81 -20.43 -8.16
CA THR A 165 -4.06 -21.08 -6.87
C THR A 165 -3.01 -20.76 -5.82
N ASP A 166 -1.73 -20.63 -6.22
CA ASP A 166 -0.64 -20.29 -5.32
C ASP A 166 -0.80 -18.88 -4.74
N LYS A 167 -1.19 -17.93 -5.58
CA LYS A 167 -1.48 -16.55 -5.17
C LYS A 167 -2.55 -16.50 -4.08
N SER A 168 -3.68 -17.18 -4.31
CA SER A 168 -4.78 -17.25 -3.34
C SER A 168 -4.41 -18.01 -2.06
N ARG A 169 -3.53 -19.01 -2.15
CA ARG A 169 -3.00 -19.76 -1.00
C ARG A 169 -2.08 -18.90 -0.13
N LEU A 170 -1.17 -18.15 -0.77
CA LEU A 170 -0.28 -17.22 -0.07
C LEU A 170 -1.05 -16.16 0.70
N VAL A 171 -2.05 -15.52 0.07
CA VAL A 171 -2.94 -14.56 0.72
C VAL A 171 -3.60 -15.18 1.95
N ARG A 172 -4.21 -16.37 1.80
CA ARG A 172 -4.86 -17.08 2.91
C ARG A 172 -3.91 -17.37 4.06
N CYS A 173 -2.74 -17.97 3.78
CA CYS A 173 -1.77 -18.31 4.83
C CYS A 173 -1.24 -17.08 5.55
N ALA A 174 -1.05 -15.95 4.84
CA ALA A 174 -0.65 -14.69 5.46
C ALA A 174 -1.76 -14.11 6.37
N GLN A 175 -3.01 -14.16 5.94
CA GLN A 175 -4.17 -13.74 6.75
C GLN A 175 -4.35 -14.60 8.00
N GLU A 176 -4.11 -15.91 7.89
CA GLU A 176 -4.14 -16.85 9.04
C GLU A 176 -3.00 -16.59 10.05
N LEU A 177 -1.93 -15.91 9.64
CA LEU A 177 -0.89 -15.36 10.53
C LEU A 177 -1.25 -13.97 11.10
N ASN A 178 -2.49 -13.53 10.94
CA ASN A 178 -2.98 -12.23 11.39
C ASN A 178 -2.31 -11.03 10.68
N LEU A 179 -1.77 -11.25 9.46
CA LEU A 179 -1.19 -10.19 8.64
C LEU A 179 -2.27 -9.52 7.77
N VAL A 180 -2.08 -8.24 7.50
CA VAL A 180 -2.85 -7.50 6.49
C VAL A 180 -2.15 -7.64 5.14
N VAL A 181 -2.86 -8.12 4.13
CA VAL A 181 -2.29 -8.50 2.83
C VAL A 181 -2.78 -7.56 1.74
N GLY A 182 -1.86 -6.85 1.10
CA GLY A 182 -2.08 -6.19 -0.19
C GLY A 182 -1.71 -7.15 -1.33
N MET A 183 -2.53 -7.23 -2.36
CA MET A 183 -2.26 -8.04 -3.56
C MET A 183 -2.32 -7.16 -4.80
N THR A 184 -1.33 -7.29 -5.69
CA THR A 184 -1.34 -6.60 -6.99
C THR A 184 -1.58 -7.61 -8.10
N GLY A 185 -2.29 -7.22 -9.16
CA GLY A 185 -2.53 -8.05 -10.32
C GLY A 185 -3.11 -7.29 -11.50
N ASP A 186 -2.94 -7.85 -12.70
CA ASP A 186 -3.37 -7.25 -13.97
C ASP A 186 -4.28 -8.18 -14.81
N GLY A 187 -4.31 -9.46 -14.48
CA GLY A 187 -4.98 -10.49 -15.25
C GLY A 187 -6.17 -11.14 -14.57
N VAL A 188 -6.98 -11.84 -15.38
CA VAL A 188 -8.08 -12.68 -14.89
C VAL A 188 -7.60 -13.72 -13.88
N ASN A 189 -6.37 -14.22 -14.05
CA ASN A 189 -5.75 -15.19 -13.15
C ASN A 189 -5.47 -14.64 -11.74
N ASP A 190 -5.40 -13.33 -11.60
CA ASP A 190 -5.11 -12.64 -10.34
C ASP A 190 -6.38 -12.28 -9.57
N SER A 191 -7.51 -12.21 -10.26
CA SER A 191 -8.80 -11.77 -9.69
C SER A 191 -9.23 -12.52 -8.43
N PRO A 192 -9.06 -13.86 -8.31
CA PRO A 192 -9.39 -14.56 -7.07
C PRO A 192 -8.50 -14.16 -5.88
N ALA A 193 -7.22 -13.85 -6.13
CA ALA A 193 -6.28 -13.41 -5.10
C ALA A 193 -6.49 -11.93 -4.74
N LEU A 194 -6.77 -11.07 -5.74
CA LEU A 194 -7.13 -9.66 -5.54
C LEU A 194 -8.36 -9.54 -4.64
N LYS A 195 -9.44 -10.27 -4.97
CA LYS A 195 -10.68 -10.26 -4.17
C LYS A 195 -10.53 -10.83 -2.77
N LYS A 196 -9.55 -11.72 -2.56
CA LYS A 196 -9.31 -12.36 -1.26
C LYS A 196 -8.40 -11.55 -0.36
N ALA A 197 -7.54 -10.71 -0.92
CA ALA A 197 -6.66 -9.84 -0.16
C ALA A 197 -7.45 -8.84 0.71
N ASP A 198 -6.81 -8.25 1.68
CA ASP A 198 -7.41 -7.18 2.49
C ASP A 198 -7.47 -5.87 1.69
N VAL A 199 -6.54 -5.69 0.73
CA VAL A 199 -6.57 -4.62 -0.27
C VAL A 199 -6.08 -5.17 -1.60
N GLY A 200 -6.94 -5.22 -2.61
CA GLY A 200 -6.62 -5.58 -3.98
C GLY A 200 -6.22 -4.36 -4.80
N PHE A 201 -5.01 -4.36 -5.38
CA PHE A 201 -4.53 -3.32 -6.29
C PHE A 201 -4.55 -3.85 -7.72
N ALA A 202 -5.50 -3.41 -8.54
CA ALA A 202 -5.55 -3.73 -9.96
C ALA A 202 -4.72 -2.73 -10.77
N MET A 203 -3.99 -3.22 -11.78
CA MET A 203 -3.26 -2.34 -12.69
C MET A 203 -4.19 -1.68 -13.69
N GLY A 204 -3.93 -0.42 -14.06
CA GLY A 204 -4.73 0.36 -14.99
C GLY A 204 -4.79 -0.25 -16.40
N SER A 205 -3.68 -0.84 -16.86
CA SER A 205 -3.61 -1.61 -18.11
C SER A 205 -4.17 -3.02 -18.01
N GLY A 206 -4.57 -3.46 -16.78
CA GLY A 206 -5.11 -4.78 -16.52
C GLY A 206 -6.50 -5.00 -17.11
N THR A 207 -6.95 -6.26 -17.07
CA THR A 207 -8.28 -6.65 -17.53
C THR A 207 -9.39 -6.04 -16.67
N GLU A 208 -10.57 -5.81 -17.25
CA GLU A 208 -11.74 -5.31 -16.49
C GLU A 208 -12.08 -6.24 -15.30
N VAL A 209 -11.94 -7.56 -15.49
CA VAL A 209 -12.17 -8.55 -14.42
C VAL A 209 -11.20 -8.35 -13.23
N ALA A 210 -9.94 -7.99 -13.51
CA ALA A 210 -8.98 -7.67 -12.44
C ALA A 210 -9.35 -6.35 -11.75
N LYS A 211 -9.78 -5.32 -12.50
CA LYS A 211 -10.22 -4.03 -11.95
C LYS A 211 -11.48 -4.16 -11.09
N GLU A 212 -12.44 -4.98 -11.51
CA GLU A 212 -13.64 -5.26 -10.71
C GLU A 212 -13.36 -6.08 -9.44
N ALA A 213 -12.29 -6.89 -9.46
CA ALA A 213 -11.88 -7.68 -8.30
C ALA A 213 -11.02 -6.89 -7.30
N GLY A 214 -10.38 -5.80 -7.73
CA GLY A 214 -9.53 -4.95 -6.91
C GLY A 214 -10.32 -3.85 -6.20
N ASP A 215 -9.80 -3.39 -5.06
CA ASP A 215 -10.36 -2.26 -4.30
C ASP A 215 -9.83 -0.92 -4.83
N ILE A 216 -8.61 -0.92 -5.39
CA ILE A 216 -7.92 0.27 -5.89
C ILE A 216 -7.35 -0.03 -7.28
N THR A 217 -7.54 0.88 -8.24
CA THR A 217 -6.94 0.78 -9.57
C THR A 217 -5.75 1.74 -9.69
N ILE A 218 -4.57 1.20 -10.01
CA ILE A 218 -3.32 1.95 -10.21
C ILE A 218 -3.21 2.35 -11.67
N LEU A 219 -3.64 3.57 -11.99
CA LEU A 219 -3.81 4.04 -13.38
C LEU A 219 -2.50 4.14 -14.18
N ASP A 220 -1.38 4.36 -13.52
CA ASP A 220 -0.05 4.54 -14.12
C ASP A 220 0.79 3.26 -14.15
N ASP A 221 0.24 2.14 -13.68
CA ASP A 221 0.92 0.84 -13.57
C ASP A 221 2.27 0.92 -12.85
N ASN A 222 2.38 1.82 -11.85
CA ASN A 222 3.62 2.09 -11.16
C ASN A 222 3.54 1.69 -9.68
N PHE A 223 4.53 0.93 -9.21
CA PHE A 223 4.63 0.53 -7.80
C PHE A 223 4.78 1.74 -6.85
N LEU A 224 5.34 2.86 -7.34
CA LEU A 224 5.41 4.13 -6.60
C LEU A 224 4.01 4.62 -6.18
N SER A 225 2.98 4.39 -7.00
CA SER A 225 1.61 4.77 -6.66
C SER A 225 1.02 3.87 -5.55
N ILE A 226 1.48 2.62 -5.44
CA ILE A 226 1.14 1.73 -4.31
C ILE A 226 1.81 2.23 -3.03
N GLU A 227 3.09 2.61 -3.08
CA GLU A 227 3.79 3.23 -1.94
C GLU A 227 3.05 4.49 -1.45
N LYS A 228 2.64 5.38 -2.36
CA LYS A 228 1.83 6.56 -2.02
C LYS A 228 0.47 6.18 -1.41
N ALA A 229 -0.21 5.15 -1.94
CA ALA A 229 -1.46 4.66 -1.37
C ALA A 229 -1.27 4.19 0.08
N ILE A 230 -0.16 3.53 0.40
CA ILE A 230 0.20 3.14 1.77
C ILE A 230 0.40 4.38 2.65
N LEU A 231 1.16 5.38 2.18
CA LEU A 231 1.39 6.63 2.91
C LEU A 231 0.07 7.36 3.21
N TYR A 232 -0.80 7.51 2.21
CA TYR A 232 -2.12 8.14 2.41
C TYR A 232 -3.04 7.31 3.31
N GLY A 233 -3.02 5.99 3.20
CA GLY A 233 -3.78 5.10 4.09
C GLY A 233 -3.36 5.27 5.55
N ARG A 234 -2.05 5.34 5.83
CA ARG A 234 -1.51 5.62 7.17
C ARG A 234 -1.90 7.02 7.67
N THR A 235 -1.87 8.02 6.78
CA THR A 235 -2.29 9.39 7.11
C THR A 235 -3.77 9.42 7.50
N MET A 236 -4.65 8.81 6.69
CA MET A 236 -6.08 8.74 6.99
C MET A 236 -6.35 8.04 8.33
N PHE A 237 -5.68 6.93 8.60
CA PHE A 237 -5.82 6.22 9.88
C PHE A 237 -5.43 7.10 11.08
N LYS A 238 -4.33 7.86 10.96
CA LYS A 238 -3.93 8.82 12.01
C LYS A 238 -4.93 9.97 12.16
N SER A 239 -5.43 10.51 11.07
CA SER A 239 -6.47 11.55 11.09
C SER A 239 -7.75 11.07 11.77
N ILE A 240 -8.20 9.84 11.49
CA ILE A 240 -9.34 9.21 12.19
C ILE A 240 -9.06 9.11 13.69
N ARG A 241 -7.87 8.69 14.11
CA ARG A 241 -7.53 8.58 15.55
C ARG A 241 -7.51 9.95 16.24
N LYS A 242 -6.96 10.98 15.59
CA LYS A 242 -6.96 12.37 16.10
C LYS A 242 -8.40 12.88 16.27
N PHE A 243 -9.24 12.66 15.26
CA PHE A 243 -10.65 13.02 15.34
C PHE A 243 -11.38 12.26 16.47
N LEU A 244 -11.14 10.95 16.64
CA LEU A 244 -11.73 10.19 17.74
C LEU A 244 -11.31 10.69 19.11
N ILE A 245 -10.05 11.06 19.33
CA ILE A 245 -9.59 11.68 20.59
C ILE A 245 -10.36 12.96 20.84
N PHE A 246 -10.46 13.83 19.84
CA PHE A 246 -11.20 15.08 19.94
C PHE A 246 -12.67 14.82 20.30
N GLN A 247 -13.36 14.02 19.48
CA GLN A 247 -14.80 13.74 19.64
C GLN A 247 -15.15 13.09 20.96
N LEU A 248 -14.38 12.08 21.39
CA LEU A 248 -14.62 11.40 22.68
C LEU A 248 -14.38 12.37 23.85
N THR A 249 -13.38 13.26 23.76
CA THR A 249 -13.13 14.26 24.79
C THR A 249 -14.32 15.23 24.93
N VAL A 250 -14.85 15.72 23.79
CA VAL A 250 -16.03 16.60 23.77
C VAL A 250 -17.22 15.91 24.44
N ASN A 251 -17.50 14.66 24.07
CA ASN A 251 -18.62 13.89 24.62
C ASN A 251 -18.46 13.61 26.10
N VAL A 252 -17.27 13.20 26.56
CA VAL A 252 -16.98 12.96 28.00
C VAL A 252 -17.16 14.26 28.77
N ALA A 253 -16.62 15.38 28.30
CA ALA A 253 -16.77 16.68 28.98
C ALA A 253 -18.24 17.13 29.04
N ALA A 254 -18.99 17.00 27.95
CA ALA A 254 -20.40 17.36 27.91
C ALA A 254 -21.25 16.52 28.87
N VAL A 255 -21.09 15.19 28.82
CA VAL A 255 -21.82 14.25 29.67
C VAL A 255 -21.49 14.50 31.15
N LEU A 256 -20.21 14.65 31.51
CA LEU A 256 -19.81 14.88 32.89
C LEU A 256 -20.31 16.24 33.38
N THR A 257 -20.24 17.29 32.56
CA THR A 257 -20.76 18.62 32.94
C THR A 257 -22.27 18.56 33.21
N CYS A 258 -23.04 17.95 32.33
CA CYS A 258 -24.49 17.80 32.50
C CYS A 258 -24.86 16.86 33.65
N PHE A 259 -24.08 15.80 33.90
CA PHE A 259 -24.33 14.84 34.97
C PHE A 259 -24.02 15.40 36.37
N LEU A 260 -22.93 16.17 36.49
CA LEU A 260 -22.49 16.73 37.77
C LEU A 260 -23.29 18.00 38.17
N ALA A 261 -23.83 18.74 37.22
CA ALA A 261 -24.59 19.96 37.51
C ALA A 261 -25.73 19.81 38.49
N PRO A 262 -26.63 18.81 38.36
CA PRO A 262 -27.71 18.54 39.31
C PRO A 262 -27.22 18.20 40.72
N LEU A 263 -26.04 17.59 40.87
CA LEU A 263 -25.48 17.29 42.20
C LEU A 263 -25.12 18.55 43.00
N PHE A 264 -24.93 19.68 42.29
CA PHE A 264 -24.67 21.01 42.88
C PHE A 264 -25.89 21.90 42.85
N GLY A 265 -27.10 21.34 42.58
CA GLY A 265 -28.37 22.08 42.65
C GLY A 265 -28.79 22.84 41.39
N GLU A 266 -28.12 22.59 40.25
CA GLU A 266 -28.42 23.21 38.97
C GLU A 266 -29.09 22.24 38.01
N ASN A 267 -30.22 22.64 37.42
CA ASN A 267 -30.95 21.72 36.51
C ASN A 267 -30.35 21.70 35.09
N GLU A 268 -29.88 22.85 34.59
CA GLU A 268 -29.31 22.96 33.26
C GLU A 268 -28.16 23.98 33.26
N ILE A 269 -26.91 23.48 32.98
CA ILE A 269 -25.74 24.32 32.75
C ILE A 269 -25.48 24.49 31.26
N LEU A 270 -25.68 23.42 30.50
CA LEU A 270 -25.61 23.39 29.03
C LEU A 270 -26.98 22.95 28.49
N THR A 271 -27.54 23.78 27.60
CA THR A 271 -28.82 23.49 26.96
C THR A 271 -28.67 22.47 25.83
N VAL A 272 -29.77 21.74 25.53
CA VAL A 272 -29.81 20.78 24.40
C VAL A 272 -29.44 21.46 23.08
N ILE A 273 -29.85 22.69 22.86
CA ILE A 273 -29.51 23.45 21.64
C ILE A 273 -28.01 23.75 21.57
N GLN A 274 -27.37 24.12 22.68
CA GLN A 274 -25.91 24.30 22.74
C GLN A 274 -25.15 23.02 22.43
N LEU A 275 -25.58 21.90 23.00
CA LEU A 275 -25.00 20.58 22.72
C LEU A 275 -25.20 20.17 21.26
N LEU A 276 -26.35 20.50 20.68
CA LEU A 276 -26.60 20.24 19.26
C LEU A 276 -25.67 21.06 18.33
N VAL A 277 -25.44 22.36 18.68
CA VAL A 277 -24.49 23.19 17.94
C VAL A 277 -23.07 22.63 18.01
N VAL A 278 -22.65 22.17 19.20
CA VAL A 278 -21.33 21.50 19.34
C VAL A 278 -21.25 20.28 18.45
N ASN A 279 -22.18 19.35 18.55
CA ASN A 279 -22.13 18.08 17.81
C ASN A 279 -22.33 18.26 16.29
N LEU A 280 -23.11 19.24 15.84
CA LEU A 280 -23.35 19.41 14.41
C LEU A 280 -22.30 20.30 13.73
N ALA A 281 -22.08 21.51 14.28
CA ALA A 281 -21.21 22.49 13.64
C ALA A 281 -19.75 22.21 13.96
N MET A 282 -19.39 22.01 15.22
CA MET A 282 -18.00 21.88 15.64
C MET A 282 -17.38 20.55 15.23
N ASP A 283 -18.13 19.46 15.34
CA ASP A 283 -17.65 18.14 14.92
C ASP A 283 -17.43 18.09 13.40
N THR A 284 -18.31 18.72 12.62
CA THR A 284 -18.13 18.81 11.16
C THR A 284 -16.88 19.60 10.80
N LEU A 285 -16.67 20.76 11.45
CA LEU A 285 -15.47 21.58 11.22
C LEU A 285 -14.19 20.86 11.66
N ALA A 286 -14.23 20.14 12.78
CA ALA A 286 -13.11 19.35 13.27
C ALA A 286 -12.80 18.19 12.33
N ALA A 287 -13.81 17.48 11.79
CA ALA A 287 -13.62 16.41 10.81
C ALA A 287 -12.94 16.93 9.54
N ILE A 288 -13.32 18.08 9.04
CA ILE A 288 -12.67 18.73 7.88
C ILE A 288 -11.22 19.11 8.23
N ALA A 289 -10.97 19.70 9.39
CA ALA A 289 -9.64 20.12 9.82
C ALA A 289 -8.68 18.92 9.95
N PHE A 290 -9.09 17.84 10.63
CA PHE A 290 -8.28 16.62 10.76
C PHE A 290 -8.16 15.84 9.44
N GLY A 291 -9.17 15.88 8.58
CA GLY A 291 -9.15 15.25 7.25
C GLY A 291 -8.21 15.95 6.26
N SER A 292 -7.90 17.22 6.50
CA SER A 292 -6.99 18.04 5.68
C SER A 292 -5.52 17.98 6.14
N GLU A 293 -5.20 17.13 7.12
CA GLU A 293 -3.82 16.94 7.59
C GLU A 293 -2.91 16.42 6.47
N PRO A 294 -1.68 16.95 6.33
CA PRO A 294 -0.76 16.54 5.27
C PRO A 294 -0.23 15.14 5.51
N ALA A 295 0.02 14.41 4.41
CA ALA A 295 0.73 13.15 4.45
C ALA A 295 2.21 13.40 4.80
N LEU A 296 2.69 12.81 5.89
CA LEU A 296 4.06 12.99 6.37
C LEU A 296 4.85 11.69 6.13
N MET A 297 6.02 11.81 5.50
CA MET A 297 6.92 10.67 5.24
C MET A 297 7.40 9.97 6.54
N GLU A 298 7.32 10.64 7.69
CA GLU A 298 7.60 10.01 8.98
C GLU A 298 6.67 8.83 9.29
N TYR A 299 5.43 8.84 8.78
CA TYR A 299 4.48 7.73 8.95
C TYR A 299 4.94 6.45 8.24
N MET A 300 5.81 6.57 7.24
CA MET A 300 6.43 5.42 6.58
C MET A 300 7.55 4.78 7.41
N LYS A 301 8.02 5.42 8.49
CA LYS A 301 9.01 4.86 9.42
C LYS A 301 8.38 4.07 10.57
N GLU A 302 7.07 4.13 10.70
CA GLU A 302 6.34 3.39 11.74
C GLU A 302 6.11 1.94 11.32
N LYS A 303 6.10 1.04 12.31
CA LYS A 303 5.76 -0.36 12.07
C LYS A 303 4.28 -0.51 11.70
N PRO A 304 3.93 -1.49 10.86
CA PRO A 304 2.53 -1.82 10.58
C PRO A 304 1.75 -2.13 11.87
N ILE A 305 0.51 -1.72 11.88
CA ILE A 305 -0.42 -2.00 12.98
C ILE A 305 -0.97 -3.41 12.80
N ALA A 306 -1.05 -4.20 13.87
CA ALA A 306 -1.61 -5.54 13.82
C ALA A 306 -3.11 -5.49 13.41
N ARG A 307 -3.57 -6.53 12.71
CA ARG A 307 -4.93 -6.60 12.17
C ARG A 307 -6.02 -6.48 13.23
N ASP A 308 -5.77 -7.04 14.42
CA ASP A 308 -6.67 -7.08 15.57
C ASP A 308 -6.44 -5.92 16.56
N ALA A 309 -5.55 -4.99 16.24
CA ALA A 309 -5.27 -3.85 17.11
C ALA A 309 -6.48 -2.92 17.22
N SER A 310 -6.80 -2.54 18.45
CA SER A 310 -7.86 -1.55 18.72
C SER A 310 -7.50 -0.19 18.12
N ILE A 311 -8.48 0.46 17.48
CA ILE A 311 -8.34 1.84 17.00
C ILE A 311 -8.08 2.79 18.17
N VAL A 312 -8.82 2.60 19.27
CA VAL A 312 -8.67 3.37 20.50
C VAL A 312 -7.72 2.63 21.46
N THR A 313 -6.56 3.23 21.70
CA THR A 313 -5.56 2.67 22.63
C THR A 313 -5.78 3.16 24.06
N GLY A 314 -5.20 2.47 25.05
CA GLY A 314 -5.25 2.89 26.44
C GLY A 314 -4.68 4.29 26.67
N LYS A 315 -3.62 4.68 25.91
CA LYS A 315 -3.05 6.03 25.95
C LYS A 315 -4.06 7.07 25.47
N MET A 316 -4.74 6.81 24.35
CA MET A 316 -5.80 7.70 23.85
C MET A 316 -6.95 7.85 24.85
N MET A 317 -7.40 6.74 25.45
CA MET A 317 -8.48 6.77 26.46
C MET A 317 -8.05 7.58 27.69
N SER A 318 -6.82 7.43 28.16
CA SER A 318 -6.28 8.25 29.26
C SER A 318 -6.30 9.75 28.91
N GLN A 319 -5.87 10.10 27.71
CA GLN A 319 -5.90 11.50 27.22
C GLN A 319 -7.33 12.04 27.17
N VAL A 320 -8.27 11.27 26.64
CA VAL A 320 -9.70 11.63 26.56
C VAL A 320 -10.28 11.90 27.96
N VAL A 321 -10.03 10.98 28.91
CA VAL A 321 -10.56 11.12 30.28
C VAL A 321 -9.96 12.32 31.00
N VAL A 322 -8.61 12.48 30.93
CA VAL A 322 -7.93 13.61 31.60
C VAL A 322 -8.38 14.96 31.02
N SER A 323 -8.42 15.08 29.69
CA SER A 323 -8.86 16.32 29.03
C SER A 323 -10.34 16.59 29.28
N GLY A 324 -11.19 15.57 29.24
CA GLY A 324 -12.61 15.69 29.52
C GLY A 324 -12.88 16.14 30.95
N LEU A 325 -12.21 15.55 31.94
CA LEU A 325 -12.29 15.99 33.35
C LEU A 325 -11.79 17.41 33.53
N TYR A 326 -10.70 17.79 32.88
CA TYR A 326 -10.17 19.16 32.94
C TYR A 326 -11.17 20.19 32.41
N ILE A 327 -11.77 19.93 31.23
CA ILE A 327 -12.79 20.81 30.64
C ILE A 327 -14.02 20.90 31.55
N THR A 328 -14.48 19.76 32.06
CA THR A 328 -15.59 19.72 33.03
C THR A 328 -15.29 20.54 34.27
N ALA A 329 -14.09 20.38 34.86
CA ALA A 329 -13.68 21.17 36.04
C ALA A 329 -13.66 22.68 35.75
N MET A 330 -13.15 23.10 34.59
CA MET A 330 -13.20 24.51 34.18
C MET A 330 -14.63 25.04 34.11
N CYS A 331 -15.55 24.30 33.49
CA CYS A 331 -16.95 24.68 33.36
C CYS A 331 -17.62 24.81 34.74
N LEU A 332 -17.40 23.81 35.63
CA LEU A 332 -17.93 23.87 37.00
C LEU A 332 -17.30 24.97 37.84
N CYS A 333 -16.02 25.26 37.69
CA CYS A 333 -15.37 26.40 38.35
C CYS A 333 -16.01 27.73 37.96
N ILE A 334 -16.24 27.97 36.69
CA ILE A 334 -16.94 29.20 36.19
C ILE A 334 -18.33 29.30 36.81
N ARG A 335 -19.05 28.18 36.90
CA ARG A 335 -20.43 28.18 37.41
C ARG A 335 -20.53 28.35 38.92
N PHE A 336 -19.61 27.75 39.71
CA PHE A 336 -19.77 27.62 41.16
C PHE A 336 -18.78 28.41 42.04
N VAL A 337 -17.66 28.92 41.46
CA VAL A 337 -16.67 29.67 42.24
C VAL A 337 -17.06 31.14 42.32
N PRO A 338 -17.38 31.69 43.51
CA PRO A 338 -17.86 33.06 43.64
C PRO A 338 -16.87 34.12 43.13
N ALA A 339 -15.58 33.89 43.32
CA ALA A 339 -14.55 34.79 42.83
C ALA A 339 -14.60 34.99 41.31
N LEU A 340 -14.85 33.90 40.56
CA LEU A 340 -14.99 33.92 39.09
C LEU A 340 -16.31 34.55 38.66
N GLN A 341 -17.40 34.34 39.43
CA GLN A 341 -18.69 34.98 39.20
C GLN A 341 -18.60 36.50 39.35
N HIS A 342 -17.88 36.98 40.38
CA HIS A 342 -17.61 38.40 40.58
C HIS A 342 -16.73 39.00 39.48
N LEU A 343 -15.68 38.26 39.06
CA LEU A 343 -14.81 38.69 37.98
C LEU A 343 -15.56 38.84 36.65
N LEU A 344 -16.52 37.97 36.39
CA LEU A 344 -17.37 38.03 35.21
C LEU A 344 -18.49 39.06 35.30
N GLY A 345 -18.65 39.74 36.46
CA GLY A 345 -19.72 40.72 36.68
C GLY A 345 -21.11 40.09 36.78
N ALA A 346 -21.19 38.82 37.12
CA ALA A 346 -22.47 38.08 37.22
C ALA A 346 -23.30 38.48 38.48
N TRP A 347 -22.71 39.21 39.41
CA TRP A 347 -23.42 39.77 40.55
C TRP A 347 -23.83 41.23 40.29
N SER A 348 -25.12 41.43 40.01
CA SER A 348 -25.70 42.75 39.84
C SER A 348 -26.75 42.99 40.95
N THR A 349 -26.55 44.05 41.75
CA THR A 349 -27.47 44.47 42.83
C THR A 349 -27.86 43.36 43.81
N GLY A 350 -26.94 42.42 44.09
CA GLY A 350 -27.13 41.27 45.00
C GLY A 350 -27.89 40.08 44.40
N VAL A 351 -28.17 40.08 43.11
CA VAL A 351 -28.80 38.99 42.39
C VAL A 351 -27.79 38.38 41.38
N LEU A 352 -27.72 37.06 41.39
CA LEU A 352 -26.84 36.30 40.46
C LEU A 352 -27.48 36.19 39.06
N ASP A 353 -26.82 36.72 38.06
CA ASP A 353 -27.26 36.56 36.67
C ASP A 353 -26.87 35.17 36.13
N THR A 354 -27.83 34.26 36.21
CA THR A 354 -27.66 32.85 35.76
C THR A 354 -27.53 32.76 34.23
N THR A 355 -28.12 33.68 33.47
CA THR A 355 -28.05 33.72 32.02
C THR A 355 -26.63 34.06 31.54
N LEU A 356 -26.03 35.06 32.18
CA LEU A 356 -24.64 35.44 31.92
C LEU A 356 -23.69 34.29 32.25
N LEU A 357 -23.90 33.59 33.39
CA LEU A 357 -23.06 32.46 33.78
C LEU A 357 -23.19 31.26 32.85
N ASN A 358 -24.38 30.89 32.43
CA ASN A 358 -24.59 29.80 31.48
C ASN A 358 -23.93 30.15 30.12
N SER A 359 -24.00 31.40 29.68
CA SER A 359 -23.31 31.87 28.49
C SER A 359 -21.81 31.82 28.66
N ALA A 360 -21.26 32.18 29.81
CA ALA A 360 -19.83 32.10 30.12
C ALA A 360 -19.34 30.65 30.20
N VAL A 361 -20.12 29.73 30.77
CA VAL A 361 -19.82 28.28 30.78
C VAL A 361 -19.77 27.74 29.36
N PHE A 362 -20.77 28.03 28.53
CA PHE A 362 -20.79 27.60 27.15
C PHE A 362 -19.60 28.15 26.34
N ALA A 363 -19.30 29.46 26.50
CA ALA A 363 -18.13 30.07 25.86
C ALA A 363 -16.81 29.39 26.31
N THR A 364 -16.67 29.11 27.62
CA THR A 364 -15.50 28.37 28.16
C THR A 364 -15.41 26.96 27.61
N PHE A 365 -16.54 26.24 27.55
CA PHE A 365 -16.62 24.93 26.96
C PHE A 365 -16.16 24.94 25.50
N MET A 366 -16.69 25.83 24.67
CA MET A 366 -16.31 26.00 23.26
C MET A 366 -14.83 26.33 23.07
N MET A 367 -14.31 27.28 23.87
CA MET A 367 -12.88 27.64 23.81
C MET A 367 -11.99 26.48 24.23
N ALA A 368 -12.30 25.80 25.33
CA ALA A 368 -11.53 24.66 25.84
C ALA A 368 -11.50 23.50 24.83
N ILE A 369 -12.62 23.21 24.17
CA ILE A 369 -12.70 22.20 23.11
C ILE A 369 -11.84 22.61 21.90
N SER A 370 -11.92 23.88 21.48
CA SER A 370 -11.12 24.40 20.36
C SER A 370 -9.62 24.24 20.63
N PHE A 371 -9.17 24.61 21.84
CA PHE A 371 -7.76 24.38 22.24
C PHE A 371 -7.42 22.91 22.35
N ASN A 372 -8.33 22.05 22.81
CA ASN A 372 -8.12 20.60 22.84
C ASN A 372 -7.97 20.02 21.42
N GLY A 373 -8.57 20.63 20.41
CA GLY A 373 -8.34 20.27 18.99
C GLY A 373 -6.87 20.37 18.60
N PHE A 374 -6.17 21.40 19.04
CA PHE A 374 -4.72 21.52 18.82
C PHE A 374 -3.93 20.46 19.57
N ASN A 375 -4.33 20.10 20.81
CA ASN A 375 -3.69 19.01 21.56
C ASN A 375 -3.93 17.62 20.93
N ALA A 376 -5.10 17.39 20.33
CA ALA A 376 -5.43 16.12 19.67
C ALA A 376 -4.72 15.97 18.31
N ARG A 377 -4.25 17.09 17.73
CA ARG A 377 -3.64 17.13 16.40
C ARG A 377 -2.25 16.50 16.35
N THR A 378 -1.47 16.60 17.41
CA THR A 378 -0.09 16.10 17.46
C THR A 378 0.14 15.17 18.65
N GLU A 379 1.03 14.21 18.49
CA GLU A 379 1.53 13.37 19.58
C GLU A 379 2.77 13.99 20.26
N HIS A 380 3.28 15.10 19.73
CA HIS A 380 4.43 15.82 20.24
C HIS A 380 4.02 16.97 21.18
N THR A 381 5.00 17.56 21.86
CA THR A 381 4.78 18.66 22.81
C THR A 381 4.43 20.00 22.13
N ASN A 382 4.71 20.13 20.82
CA ASN A 382 4.40 21.35 20.07
C ASN A 382 3.03 21.21 19.36
N PRO A 383 1.95 21.83 19.86
CA PRO A 383 0.62 21.72 19.26
C PRO A 383 0.50 22.41 17.89
N PHE A 384 1.45 23.25 17.52
CA PHE A 384 1.47 23.98 16.24
C PHE A 384 2.39 23.36 15.19
N GLU A 385 2.93 22.18 15.46
CA GLU A 385 3.78 21.48 14.51
C GLU A 385 3.05 21.21 13.19
N HIS A 386 3.73 21.47 12.06
CA HIS A 386 3.20 21.33 10.69
C HIS A 386 1.91 22.12 10.37
N LEU A 387 1.54 23.12 11.20
CA LEU A 387 0.33 23.94 10.95
C LEU A 387 0.41 24.70 9.62
N GLU A 388 1.62 25.08 9.20
CA GLU A 388 1.88 25.75 7.91
C GLU A 388 1.49 24.92 6.68
N ARG A 389 1.40 23.61 6.81
CA ARG A 389 1.04 22.66 5.74
C ARG A 389 -0.46 22.33 5.71
N ASN A 390 -1.18 22.68 6.76
CA ASN A 390 -2.63 22.53 6.88
C ASN A 390 -3.26 23.92 6.87
N LYS A 391 -3.47 24.48 5.66
CA LYS A 391 -4.01 25.83 5.44
C LYS A 391 -5.50 25.81 5.21
#